data_6cd2cecc207f2fd2175e034808c25205
#
_entry.id   6cd2cecc207f2fd2175e034808c25205
#
_cell.length_a   1.000
_cell.length_b   1.000
_cell.length_c   1.000
_cell.angle_alpha   90.00
_cell.angle_beta   90.00
_cell.angle_gamma   90.00
#
_symmetry.space_group_name_H-M   'P 1'
#
loop_
_entity.id
_entity.type
_entity.pdbx_description
1 polymer ?
#
loop_
_entity_poly.entity_id
_entity_poly.type
_entity_poly.pdbx_seq_one_letter_code
_entity_poly.pdbx_strand_id
1 'polypeptide(L)'
;LDARIKSVLDNGQYILGKEVNLFEENLSQFADIKYSIGCSNGTDALILALMALDIGPGDGVITVPFTYIATLEAIVSVGATPVLVDVYDSTFNINPEEVERAINNSKVKIKAIMPVDLFGLPARYRMINEIAKKYDIKVIGDAAQSFGASINNQKVGSFADITTTS
;
A
#
# COMPACT_ATOMS: atom_id res chain seq x y z
N LEU A 1 26.33 -4.32 12.50
CA LEU A 1 25.34 -5.40 12.41
C LEU A 1 25.54 -6.37 13.59
N ASP A 2 26.70 -7.00 13.75
CA ASP A 2 26.98 -8.05 14.74
C ASP A 2 26.68 -7.62 16.20
N ALA A 3 27.02 -6.38 16.56
CA ALA A 3 26.75 -5.86 17.88
C ALA A 3 25.24 -5.77 18.19
N ARG A 4 24.41 -5.44 17.19
CA ARG A 4 22.95 -5.40 17.35
C ARG A 4 22.35 -6.80 17.43
N ILE A 5 22.83 -7.74 16.59
CA ILE A 5 22.41 -9.14 16.68
C ILE A 5 22.74 -9.70 18.06
N LYS A 6 23.98 -9.48 18.53
CA LYS A 6 24.40 -9.92 19.87
C LYS A 6 23.52 -9.31 20.97
N SER A 7 23.21 -8.02 20.89
CA SER A 7 22.33 -7.35 21.86
C SER A 7 20.96 -7.99 21.95
N VAL A 8 20.35 -8.37 20.80
CA VAL A 8 19.06 -9.06 20.77
C VAL A 8 19.17 -10.45 21.38
N LEU A 9 20.22 -11.20 21.08
CA LEU A 9 20.46 -12.52 21.66
C LEU A 9 20.68 -12.46 23.17
N ASP A 10 21.45 -11.49 23.64
CA ASP A 10 21.78 -11.33 25.06
C ASP A 10 20.56 -10.92 25.90
N ASN A 11 19.66 -10.10 25.37
CA ASN A 11 18.46 -9.65 26.09
C ASN A 11 17.24 -10.57 25.89
N GLY A 12 17.27 -11.47 24.91
CA GLY A 12 16.23 -12.47 24.66
C GLY A 12 14.86 -11.94 24.20
N GLN A 13 14.75 -10.65 23.87
CA GLN A 13 13.50 -10.04 23.43
C GLN A 13 13.37 -10.14 21.90
N TYR A 14 12.88 -11.28 21.42
CA TYR A 14 12.80 -11.59 20.00
C TYR A 14 11.52 -11.09 19.31
N ILE A 15 10.45 -10.83 20.07
CA ILE A 15 9.14 -10.39 19.53
C ILE A 15 8.87 -8.97 20.00
N LEU A 16 8.57 -8.07 19.05
CA LEU A 16 8.28 -6.65 19.29
C LEU A 16 9.29 -5.97 20.20
N GLY A 17 10.58 -6.28 20.00
CA GLY A 17 11.67 -5.75 20.78
C GLY A 17 12.09 -4.35 20.36
N LYS A 18 13.09 -3.82 21.06
CA LYS A 18 13.63 -2.48 20.83
C LYS A 18 14.04 -2.23 19.37
N GLU A 19 14.59 -3.23 18.68
CA GLU A 19 15.02 -3.08 17.28
C GLU A 19 13.83 -2.88 16.33
N VAL A 20 12.67 -3.49 16.62
CA VAL A 20 11.43 -3.26 15.85
C VAL A 20 10.96 -1.82 16.04
N ASN A 21 10.89 -1.33 17.29
CA ASN A 21 10.49 0.05 17.57
C ASN A 21 11.40 1.07 16.88
N LEU A 22 12.72 0.85 16.95
CA LEU A 22 13.70 1.71 16.26
C LEU A 22 13.55 1.67 14.74
N PHE A 23 13.22 0.52 14.19
CA PHE A 23 12.95 0.38 12.75
C PHE A 23 11.72 1.19 12.34
N GLU A 24 10.61 1.07 13.07
CA GLU A 24 9.38 1.80 12.82
C GLU A 24 9.57 3.32 12.96
N GLU A 25 10.29 3.76 14.00
CA GLU A 25 10.65 5.17 14.18
C GLU A 25 11.49 5.71 13.02
N ASN A 26 12.53 4.97 12.62
CA ASN A 26 13.40 5.37 11.51
C ASN A 26 12.65 5.40 10.18
N LEU A 27 11.75 4.45 9.91
CA LEU A 27 10.90 4.46 8.74
C LEU A 27 9.97 5.67 8.72
N SER A 28 9.34 5.97 9.85
CA SER A 28 8.46 7.13 9.98
C SER A 28 9.20 8.44 9.70
N GLN A 29 10.41 8.59 10.26
CA GLN A 29 11.27 9.75 10.03
C GLN A 29 11.74 9.82 8.57
N PHE A 30 12.15 8.69 8.00
CA PHE A 30 12.62 8.64 6.62
C PHE A 30 11.53 9.02 5.61
N ALA A 31 10.32 8.52 5.80
CA ALA A 31 9.19 8.76 4.89
C ALA A 31 8.41 10.05 5.20
N ASP A 32 8.76 10.76 6.29
CA ASP A 32 8.05 11.95 6.79
C ASP A 32 6.56 11.67 7.03
N ILE A 33 6.31 10.57 7.75
CA ILE A 33 4.96 10.10 8.12
C ILE A 33 4.83 9.94 9.62
N LYS A 34 3.60 9.90 10.11
CA LYS A 34 3.35 9.87 11.55
C LYS A 34 3.62 8.51 12.18
N TYR A 35 3.29 7.43 11.49
CA TYR A 35 3.39 6.07 12.01
C TYR A 35 3.90 5.10 10.96
N SER A 36 4.75 4.17 11.37
CA SER A 36 5.09 2.96 10.63
C SER A 36 4.84 1.76 11.53
N ILE A 37 4.37 0.67 10.96
CA ILE A 37 4.05 -0.57 11.67
C ILE A 37 4.78 -1.72 10.96
N GLY A 38 5.64 -2.41 11.68
CA GLY A 38 6.33 -3.59 11.18
C GLY A 38 5.42 -4.82 11.14
N CYS A 39 5.53 -5.58 10.07
CA CYS A 39 4.86 -6.86 9.91
C CYS A 39 5.80 -7.88 9.26
N SER A 40 5.33 -9.10 9.02
CA SER A 40 6.16 -10.22 8.58
C SER A 40 6.71 -10.07 7.15
N ASN A 41 5.92 -9.51 6.23
CA ASN A 41 6.25 -9.37 4.80
C ASN A 41 5.28 -8.40 4.10
N GLY A 42 5.54 -8.11 2.81
CA GLY A 42 4.71 -7.19 2.02
C GLY A 42 3.29 -7.69 1.76
N THR A 43 3.08 -8.99 1.59
CA THR A 43 1.74 -9.56 1.41
C THR A 43 0.90 -9.35 2.66
N ASP A 44 1.45 -9.63 3.84
CA ASP A 44 0.77 -9.39 5.11
C ASP A 44 0.52 -7.90 5.34
N ALA A 45 1.43 -7.02 4.89
CA ALA A 45 1.21 -5.57 4.95
C ALA A 45 -0.04 -5.15 4.16
N LEU A 46 -0.23 -5.68 2.95
CA LEU A 46 -1.43 -5.43 2.13
C LEU A 46 -2.70 -5.97 2.80
N ILE A 47 -2.65 -7.20 3.34
CA ILE A 47 -3.77 -7.81 4.05
C ILE A 47 -4.14 -6.98 5.28
N LEU A 48 -3.16 -6.59 6.10
CA LEU A 48 -3.38 -5.77 7.28
C LEU A 48 -3.95 -4.39 6.93
N ALA A 49 -3.49 -3.77 5.85
CA ALA A 49 -4.04 -2.49 5.37
C ALA A 49 -5.53 -2.62 5.00
N LEU A 50 -5.90 -3.68 4.28
CA LEU A 50 -7.29 -3.98 3.92
C LEU A 50 -8.16 -4.23 5.17
N MET A 51 -7.66 -5.03 6.11
CA MET A 51 -8.34 -5.29 7.38
C MET A 51 -8.52 -4.04 8.23
N ALA A 52 -7.50 -3.17 8.29
CA ALA A 52 -7.55 -1.91 9.04
C ALA A 52 -8.60 -0.92 8.49
N LEU A 53 -8.95 -1.06 7.23
CA LEU A 53 -10.01 -0.28 6.56
C LEU A 53 -11.38 -1.00 6.56
N ASP A 54 -11.49 -2.11 7.28
CA ASP A 54 -12.71 -2.93 7.35
C ASP A 54 -13.23 -3.33 5.95
N ILE A 55 -12.30 -3.77 5.09
CA ILE A 55 -12.58 -4.24 3.73
C ILE A 55 -12.68 -5.76 3.75
N GLY A 56 -13.78 -6.30 3.20
CA GLY A 56 -14.06 -7.73 3.23
C GLY A 56 -15.12 -8.17 2.22
N PRO A 57 -15.85 -9.27 2.51
CA PRO A 57 -16.84 -9.84 1.60
C PRO A 57 -17.91 -8.83 1.18
N GLY A 58 -18.13 -8.72 -0.14
CA GLY A 58 -19.08 -7.78 -0.73
C GLY A 58 -18.47 -6.42 -1.11
N ASP A 59 -17.26 -6.13 -0.67
CA ASP A 59 -16.54 -4.91 -1.03
C ASP A 59 -15.67 -5.12 -2.28
N GLY A 60 -15.46 -4.04 -3.03
CA GLY A 60 -14.57 -4.01 -4.19
C GLY A 60 -13.31 -3.18 -3.90
N VAL A 61 -12.18 -3.64 -4.40
CA VAL A 61 -10.90 -2.92 -4.39
C VAL A 61 -10.41 -2.78 -5.82
N ILE A 62 -10.26 -1.53 -6.28
CA ILE A 62 -9.73 -1.26 -7.62
C ILE A 62 -8.21 -1.38 -7.60
N THR A 63 -7.67 -2.18 -8.50
CA THR A 63 -6.23 -2.33 -8.71
C THR A 63 -5.93 -2.66 -10.17
N VAL A 64 -4.69 -3.02 -10.50
CA VAL A 64 -4.22 -3.31 -11.85
C VAL A 64 -3.92 -4.79 -12.03
N PRO A 65 -4.07 -5.35 -13.25
CA PRO A 65 -3.66 -6.72 -13.54
C PRO A 65 -2.13 -6.86 -13.71
N PHE A 66 -1.44 -5.77 -14.04
CA PHE A 66 0.00 -5.74 -14.25
C PHE A 66 0.72 -5.41 -12.94
N THR A 67 0.88 -6.41 -12.09
CA THR A 67 1.50 -6.32 -10.76
C THR A 67 2.07 -7.67 -10.33
N TYR A 68 2.77 -7.70 -9.21
CA TYR A 68 3.07 -8.95 -8.51
C TYR A 68 1.77 -9.51 -7.91
N ILE A 69 1.61 -10.82 -7.97
CA ILE A 69 0.34 -11.49 -7.62
C ILE A 69 -0.17 -11.20 -6.19
N ALA A 70 0.73 -10.88 -5.26
CA ALA A 70 0.39 -10.58 -3.87
C ALA A 70 -0.65 -9.45 -3.72
N THR A 71 -0.63 -8.45 -4.63
CA THR A 71 -1.63 -7.38 -4.64
C THR A 71 -3.05 -7.93 -4.79
N LEU A 72 -3.23 -8.91 -5.68
CA LEU A 72 -4.52 -9.56 -5.91
C LEU A 72 -4.85 -10.57 -4.82
N GLU A 73 -3.87 -11.37 -4.40
CA GLU A 73 -4.03 -12.37 -3.35
C GLU A 73 -4.46 -11.74 -2.03
N ALA A 74 -3.89 -10.58 -1.66
CA ALA A 74 -4.28 -9.87 -0.46
C ALA A 74 -5.77 -9.48 -0.48
N ILE A 75 -6.27 -8.96 -1.62
CA ILE A 75 -7.68 -8.57 -1.79
C ILE A 75 -8.59 -9.79 -1.65
N VAL A 76 -8.24 -10.88 -2.33
CA VAL A 76 -9.03 -12.12 -2.29
C VAL A 76 -8.99 -12.77 -0.89
N SER A 77 -7.85 -12.70 -0.20
CA SER A 77 -7.66 -13.29 1.13
C SER A 77 -8.56 -12.68 2.19
N VAL A 78 -8.91 -11.40 2.08
CA VAL A 78 -9.89 -10.76 2.98
C VAL A 78 -11.34 -10.96 2.50
N GLY A 79 -11.57 -11.70 1.41
CA GLY A 79 -12.88 -11.95 0.84
C GLY A 79 -13.44 -10.81 -0.01
N ALA A 80 -12.65 -9.79 -0.29
CA ALA A 80 -13.04 -8.70 -1.16
C ALA A 80 -12.90 -9.07 -2.66
N THR A 81 -13.53 -8.28 -3.51
CA THR A 81 -13.49 -8.50 -4.97
C THR A 81 -12.47 -7.56 -5.61
N PRO A 82 -11.42 -8.06 -6.28
CA PRO A 82 -10.54 -7.22 -7.07
C PRO A 82 -11.28 -6.72 -8.31
N VAL A 83 -11.27 -5.41 -8.53
CA VAL A 83 -11.81 -4.74 -9.71
C VAL A 83 -10.63 -4.24 -10.51
N LEU A 84 -10.38 -4.88 -11.66
CA LEU A 84 -9.19 -4.60 -12.45
C LEU A 84 -9.44 -3.46 -13.43
N VAL A 85 -8.49 -2.53 -13.48
CA VAL A 85 -8.45 -1.44 -14.45
C VAL A 85 -7.11 -1.43 -15.16
N ASP A 86 -7.09 -0.86 -16.35
CA ASP A 86 -5.89 -0.85 -17.16
C ASP A 86 -4.85 0.17 -16.65
N VAL A 87 -3.63 0.03 -17.15
CA VAL A 87 -2.48 0.87 -16.85
C VAL A 87 -2.20 1.82 -18.01
N TYR A 88 -1.40 2.85 -17.77
CA TYR A 88 -0.83 3.64 -18.86
C TYR A 88 0.28 2.85 -19.58
N ASP A 89 0.26 2.79 -20.89
CA ASP A 89 1.28 2.11 -21.71
C ASP A 89 2.71 2.64 -21.46
N SER A 90 2.82 3.90 -21.07
CA SER A 90 4.12 4.57 -20.89
C SER A 90 4.74 4.37 -19.52
N THR A 91 3.93 4.07 -18.48
CA THR A 91 4.40 4.01 -17.09
C THR A 91 4.08 2.71 -16.39
N PHE A 92 3.14 1.93 -16.93
CA PHE A 92 2.57 0.73 -16.32
C PHE A 92 1.88 0.97 -14.96
N ASN A 93 1.70 2.21 -14.58
CA ASN A 93 0.94 2.59 -13.40
C ASN A 93 -0.55 2.71 -13.73
N ILE A 94 -1.39 2.51 -12.72
CA ILE A 94 -2.85 2.59 -12.82
C ILE A 94 -3.30 3.85 -13.56
N ASN A 95 -4.26 3.70 -14.48
CA ASN A 95 -4.88 4.82 -15.19
C ASN A 95 -6.05 5.41 -14.37
N PRO A 96 -5.96 6.64 -13.82
CA PRO A 96 -7.02 7.23 -13.02
C PRO A 96 -8.36 7.40 -13.77
N GLU A 97 -8.34 7.57 -15.09
CA GLU A 97 -9.56 7.68 -15.90
C GLU A 97 -10.33 6.35 -15.92
N GLU A 98 -9.61 5.23 -15.99
CA GLU A 98 -10.19 3.89 -15.88
C GLU A 98 -10.71 3.60 -14.46
N VAL A 99 -10.02 4.13 -13.42
CA VAL A 99 -10.49 4.03 -12.03
C VAL A 99 -11.86 4.67 -11.89
N GLU A 100 -12.04 5.90 -12.36
CA GLU A 100 -13.32 6.59 -12.24
C GLU A 100 -14.42 5.90 -13.05
N ARG A 101 -14.08 5.38 -14.23
CA ARG A 101 -15.00 4.57 -15.04
C ARG A 101 -15.41 3.29 -14.32
N ALA A 102 -14.47 2.60 -13.68
CA ALA A 102 -14.75 1.38 -12.94
C ALA A 102 -15.65 1.62 -11.73
N ILE A 103 -15.46 2.71 -10.98
CA ILE A 103 -16.33 3.10 -9.87
C ILE A 103 -17.78 3.24 -10.34
N ASN A 104 -18.00 3.95 -11.45
CA ASN A 104 -19.34 4.23 -11.96
C ASN A 104 -20.05 2.99 -12.55
N ASN A 105 -19.30 1.97 -12.99
CA ASN A 105 -19.84 0.77 -13.62
C ASN A 105 -19.76 -0.49 -12.72
N SER A 106 -19.19 -0.39 -11.54
CA SER A 106 -19.01 -1.53 -10.65
C SER A 106 -20.35 -2.06 -10.13
N LYS A 107 -20.44 -3.40 -10.05
CA LYS A 107 -21.56 -4.11 -9.42
C LYS A 107 -21.34 -4.33 -7.93
N VAL A 108 -20.14 -4.10 -7.43
CA VAL A 108 -19.79 -4.19 -6.01
C VAL A 108 -19.47 -2.80 -5.47
N LYS A 109 -19.65 -2.61 -4.16
CA LYS A 109 -19.32 -1.34 -3.51
C LYS A 109 -17.81 -1.16 -3.46
N ILE A 110 -17.27 -0.21 -4.20
CA ILE A 110 -15.84 0.11 -4.12
C ILE A 110 -15.53 0.80 -2.80
N LYS A 111 -14.58 0.26 -2.04
CA LYS A 111 -14.12 0.83 -0.76
C LYS A 111 -12.68 1.33 -0.82
N ALA A 112 -11.86 0.77 -1.71
CA ALA A 112 -10.48 1.23 -1.86
C ALA A 112 -10.02 1.24 -3.30
N ILE A 113 -9.01 2.08 -3.56
CA ILE A 113 -8.15 2.05 -4.73
C ILE A 113 -6.77 1.65 -4.25
N MET A 114 -6.19 0.61 -4.86
CA MET A 114 -4.87 0.09 -4.53
C MET A 114 -3.95 0.25 -5.74
N PRO A 115 -3.37 1.45 -5.95
CA PRO A 115 -2.34 1.65 -6.97
C PRO A 115 -1.07 0.89 -6.59
N VAL A 116 -0.36 0.41 -7.61
CA VAL A 116 0.95 -0.22 -7.47
C VAL A 116 1.99 0.70 -8.11
N ASP A 117 3.02 1.06 -7.35
CA ASP A 117 4.10 1.93 -7.79
C ASP A 117 5.17 1.10 -8.54
N LEU A 118 4.82 0.66 -9.75
CA LEU A 118 5.62 -0.30 -10.48
C LEU A 118 6.95 0.31 -10.95
N PHE A 119 8.00 -0.51 -10.95
CA PHE A 119 9.36 -0.14 -11.37
C PHE A 119 9.96 1.07 -10.63
N GLY A 120 9.47 1.38 -9.44
CA GLY A 120 9.96 2.50 -8.63
C GLY A 120 9.36 3.86 -8.99
N LEU A 121 8.42 3.92 -9.91
CA LEU A 121 7.72 5.14 -10.29
C LEU A 121 6.41 5.26 -9.50
N PRO A 122 6.25 6.24 -8.60
CA PRO A 122 4.99 6.44 -7.90
C PRO A 122 3.83 6.72 -8.86
N ALA A 123 2.67 6.16 -8.56
CA ALA A 123 1.44 6.39 -9.31
C ALA A 123 1.04 7.88 -9.29
N ARG A 124 0.08 8.27 -10.10
CA ARG A 124 -0.44 9.64 -10.13
C ARG A 124 -1.35 9.92 -8.93
N TYR A 125 -0.80 9.83 -7.71
CA TYR A 125 -1.54 9.94 -6.44
C TYR A 125 -2.42 11.17 -6.34
N ARG A 126 -1.99 12.31 -6.90
CA ARG A 126 -2.83 13.52 -6.90
C ARG A 126 -4.18 13.27 -7.56
N MET A 127 -4.19 12.68 -8.77
CA MET A 127 -5.44 12.38 -9.49
C MET A 127 -6.24 11.29 -8.79
N ILE A 128 -5.56 10.25 -8.30
CA ILE A 128 -6.18 9.15 -7.56
C ILE A 128 -6.86 9.67 -6.29
N ASN A 129 -6.21 10.53 -5.54
CA ASN A 129 -6.76 11.11 -4.30
C ASN A 129 -7.93 12.08 -4.58
N GLU A 130 -7.91 12.82 -5.70
CA GLU A 130 -9.05 13.64 -6.14
C GLU A 130 -10.28 12.76 -6.40
N ILE A 131 -10.10 11.62 -7.08
CA ILE A 131 -11.15 10.62 -7.33
C ILE A 131 -11.60 9.98 -6.00
N ALA A 132 -10.66 9.51 -5.18
CA ALA A 132 -10.95 8.88 -3.90
C ALA A 132 -11.79 9.78 -2.99
N LYS A 133 -11.42 11.05 -2.91
CA LYS A 133 -12.17 12.06 -2.15
C LYS A 133 -13.57 12.30 -2.71
N LYS A 134 -13.73 12.34 -4.03
CA LYS A 134 -15.03 12.55 -4.70
C LYS A 134 -16.02 11.43 -4.37
N TYR A 135 -15.54 10.20 -4.25
CA TYR A 135 -16.37 9.01 -4.04
C TYR A 135 -16.33 8.46 -2.61
N ASP A 136 -15.66 9.15 -1.70
CA ASP A 136 -15.43 8.71 -0.30
C ASP A 136 -14.80 7.30 -0.21
N ILE A 137 -13.74 7.09 -1.00
CA ILE A 137 -13.01 5.83 -1.14
C ILE A 137 -11.60 6.00 -0.55
N LYS A 138 -11.05 4.93 0.05
CA LYS A 138 -9.69 4.93 0.60
C LYS A 138 -8.63 4.61 -0.44
N VAL A 139 -7.39 5.06 -0.20
CA VAL A 139 -6.24 4.75 -1.06
C VAL A 139 -5.21 3.95 -0.25
N ILE A 140 -4.85 2.77 -0.78
CA ILE A 140 -3.77 1.91 -0.26
C ILE A 140 -2.66 1.89 -1.30
N GLY A 141 -1.52 2.52 -1.02
CA GLY A 141 -0.38 2.50 -1.93
C GLY A 141 0.44 1.22 -1.77
N ASP A 142 0.55 0.41 -2.82
CA ASP A 142 1.50 -0.70 -2.88
C ASP A 142 2.85 -0.17 -3.38
N ALA A 143 3.73 0.16 -2.44
CA ALA A 143 5.03 0.75 -2.68
C ALA A 143 6.19 -0.26 -2.54
N ALA A 144 5.91 -1.55 -2.74
CA ALA A 144 6.93 -2.59 -2.65
C ALA A 144 8.14 -2.34 -3.58
N GLN A 145 7.96 -1.61 -4.67
CA GLN A 145 9.03 -1.28 -5.61
C GLN A 145 9.47 0.19 -5.57
N SER A 146 8.79 1.07 -4.83
CA SER A 146 9.02 2.52 -4.90
C SER A 146 9.48 3.15 -3.58
N PHE A 147 9.70 2.37 -2.54
CA PHE A 147 10.14 2.91 -1.25
C PHE A 147 11.44 3.73 -1.41
N GLY A 148 11.40 4.99 -0.93
CA GLY A 148 12.49 5.95 -1.11
C GLY A 148 12.32 6.89 -2.30
N ALA A 149 11.42 6.61 -3.24
CA ALA A 149 11.06 7.56 -4.29
C ALA A 149 10.31 8.78 -3.74
N SER A 150 10.26 9.85 -4.54
CA SER A 150 9.58 11.09 -4.15
C SER A 150 8.94 11.78 -5.34
N ILE A 151 7.87 12.54 -5.09
CA ILE A 151 7.24 13.46 -6.05
C ILE A 151 7.23 14.84 -5.39
N ASN A 152 7.80 15.85 -6.06
CA ASN A 152 7.85 17.24 -5.54
C ASN A 152 8.36 17.33 -4.09
N ASN A 153 9.44 16.63 -3.78
CA ASN A 153 10.05 16.50 -2.44
C ASN A 153 9.18 15.81 -1.37
N GLN A 154 8.01 15.32 -1.70
CA GLN A 154 7.22 14.44 -0.85
C GLN A 154 7.64 12.98 -1.09
N LYS A 155 7.92 12.23 -0.03
CA LYS A 155 8.34 10.83 -0.14
C LYS A 155 7.15 9.89 -0.27
N VAL A 156 7.38 8.78 -0.95
CA VAL A 156 6.49 7.61 -0.90
C VAL A 156 6.29 7.20 0.55
N GLY A 157 5.04 6.92 0.91
CA GLY A 157 4.58 6.74 2.28
C GLY A 157 3.55 7.79 2.69
N SER A 158 3.65 9.02 2.13
CA SER A 158 2.79 10.15 2.50
C SER A 158 1.64 10.44 1.52
N PHE A 159 1.52 9.67 0.43
CA PHE A 159 0.55 9.96 -0.65
C PHE A 159 -0.81 9.31 -0.47
N ALA A 160 -0.90 8.21 0.27
CA ALA A 160 -2.10 7.41 0.46
C ALA A 160 -2.58 7.42 1.91
N ASP A 161 -3.80 6.93 2.18
CA ASP A 161 -4.28 6.71 3.55
C ASP A 161 -3.41 5.68 4.29
N ILE A 162 -3.01 4.61 3.58
CA ILE A 162 -2.05 3.61 4.04
C ILE A 162 -1.10 3.30 2.89
N THR A 163 0.19 3.18 3.19
CA THR A 163 1.20 2.73 2.22
C THR A 163 1.87 1.48 2.75
N THR A 164 1.99 0.46 1.91
CA THR A 164 2.68 -0.79 2.22
C THR A 164 3.99 -0.88 1.44
N THR A 165 5.00 -1.46 2.04
CA THR A 165 6.31 -1.72 1.40
C THR A 165 6.93 -2.99 1.94
N SER A 166 8.00 -3.47 1.29
CA SER A 166 8.74 -4.65 1.72
C SER A 166 10.21 -4.59 1.32
#